data_61de4b5e71d7d03bf12357bb43e1ccd9
#
_entry.id   61de4b5e71d7d03bf12357bb43e1ccd9
#
_cell.length_a   1.000
_cell.length_b   1.000
_cell.length_c   1.000
_cell.angle_alpha   90.00
_cell.angle_beta   90.00
_cell.angle_gamma   90.00
#
_symmetry.space_group_name_H-M   'P 1'
#
loop_
_entity.id
_entity.type
_entity.pdbx_description
1 polymer ?
#
loop_
_entity_poly.entity_id
_entity_poly.type
_entity_poly.pdbx_seq_one_letter_code
_entity_poly.pdbx_strand_id
1 'polypeptide(L)'
;VLRRRHLGRVSFAEANDLQRSLLQASDDYVLLFEHPPTYTRGVRTLEEHFLVPPDQLDAVVVDADRGGDVTYHAPGQVVAWAIVTVADDPSAGKSHVRRLEEAVIATVRRADPQGLLGEVGLLEGYPGVWANLATRPAKIAAVGVRTERNTSDHRRTLHGVALNVDIDLDGFRAIVPCGIPDKPVASLTSLGLRVTSVEIENLLGEELDSQL
;
A
#
# COMPACT_ATOMS: atom_id res chain seq x y z
N VAL A 1 16.87 1.58 15.19
CA VAL A 1 17.28 0.57 14.16
C VAL A 1 16.04 0.14 13.42
N LEU A 2 16.07 0.11 12.07
CA LEU A 2 14.97 -0.42 11.27
C LEU A 2 14.97 -1.95 11.31
N ARG A 3 13.81 -2.55 11.58
CA ARG A 3 13.62 -4.00 11.66
C ARG A 3 12.54 -4.45 10.68
N ARG A 4 12.84 -5.37 9.79
CA ARG A 4 11.86 -6.03 8.93
C ARG A 4 11.23 -7.25 9.59
N ARG A 5 9.91 -7.43 9.36
CA ARG A 5 9.16 -8.63 9.73
C ARG A 5 8.28 -9.08 8.58
N HIS A 6 8.39 -10.34 8.21
CA HIS A 6 7.53 -11.02 7.25
C HIS A 6 6.46 -11.79 8.03
N LEU A 7 5.19 -11.43 7.83
CA LEU A 7 4.08 -11.97 8.63
C LEU A 7 3.27 -13.05 7.88
N GLY A 8 3.54 -13.23 6.57
CA GLY A 8 2.71 -14.08 5.73
C GLY A 8 1.33 -13.46 5.52
N ARG A 9 0.28 -14.27 5.59
CA ARG A 9 -1.09 -13.78 5.43
C ARG A 9 -1.73 -13.55 6.80
N VAL A 10 -2.11 -12.30 7.08
CA VAL A 10 -2.71 -11.86 8.35
C VAL A 10 -3.96 -11.02 8.11
N SER A 11 -4.94 -11.10 8.99
CA SER A 11 -6.11 -10.25 8.95
C SER A 11 -5.72 -8.78 9.20
N PHE A 12 -6.60 -7.84 8.77
CA PHE A 12 -6.39 -6.43 9.06
C PHE A 12 -6.33 -6.16 10.58
N ALA A 13 -7.17 -6.83 11.36
CA ALA A 13 -7.18 -6.66 12.81
C ALA A 13 -5.85 -7.06 13.45
N GLU A 14 -5.31 -8.25 13.12
CA GLU A 14 -4.01 -8.71 13.64
C GLU A 14 -2.87 -7.77 13.26
N ALA A 15 -2.81 -7.34 11.98
CA ALA A 15 -1.79 -6.39 11.54
C ALA A 15 -1.94 -5.03 12.24
N ASN A 16 -3.19 -4.55 12.44
CA ASN A 16 -3.47 -3.29 13.11
C ASN A 16 -3.08 -3.34 14.61
N ASP A 17 -3.39 -4.41 15.31
CA ASP A 17 -2.98 -4.60 16.71
C ASP A 17 -1.47 -4.62 16.85
N LEU A 18 -0.77 -5.29 15.93
CA LEU A 18 0.68 -5.32 15.92
C LEU A 18 1.27 -3.92 15.65
N GLN A 19 0.80 -3.19 14.64
CA GLN A 19 1.33 -1.84 14.38
C GLN A 19 1.07 -0.89 15.54
N ARG A 20 -0.09 -0.99 16.21
CA ARG A 20 -0.41 -0.20 17.40
C ARG A 20 0.52 -0.51 18.57
N SER A 21 0.86 -1.77 18.76
CA SER A 21 1.89 -2.17 19.74
C SER A 21 3.26 -1.58 19.38
N LEU A 22 3.66 -1.67 18.11
CA LEU A 22 4.95 -1.17 17.63
C LEU A 22 5.05 0.35 17.60
N LEU A 23 3.93 1.07 17.60
CA LEU A 23 3.92 2.54 17.75
C LEU A 23 4.68 3.00 19.00
N GLN A 24 4.66 2.19 20.07
CA GLN A 24 5.33 2.50 21.34
C GLN A 24 6.77 1.97 21.42
N ALA A 25 7.23 1.22 20.40
CA ALA A 25 8.58 0.66 20.41
C ALA A 25 9.65 1.72 20.17
N SER A 26 10.87 1.47 20.66
CA SER A 26 12.03 2.34 20.44
C SER A 26 12.66 2.18 19.05
N ASP A 27 12.52 0.99 18.45
CA ASP A 27 13.00 0.69 17.09
C ASP A 27 11.93 1.03 16.04
N ASP A 28 12.38 1.22 14.82
CA ASP A 28 11.52 1.37 13.66
C ASP A 28 11.23 -0.01 13.02
N TYR A 29 10.08 -0.15 12.38
CA TYR A 29 9.65 -1.43 11.81
C TYR A 29 9.08 -1.27 10.41
N VAL A 30 9.37 -2.27 9.55
CA VAL A 30 8.63 -2.55 8.32
C VAL A 30 7.98 -3.92 8.47
N LEU A 31 6.65 -3.96 8.33
CA LEU A 31 5.85 -5.19 8.31
C LEU A 31 5.49 -5.49 6.86
N LEU A 32 5.82 -6.69 6.39
CA LEU A 32 5.54 -7.18 5.05
C LEU A 32 4.57 -8.35 5.14
N PHE A 33 3.46 -8.31 4.40
CA PHE A 33 2.42 -9.31 4.50
C PHE A 33 1.40 -9.24 3.36
N GLU A 34 0.46 -10.18 3.35
CA GLU A 34 -0.78 -10.15 2.56
C GLU A 34 -2.00 -10.14 3.49
N HIS A 35 -3.12 -9.59 3.02
CA HIS A 35 -4.42 -9.76 3.68
C HIS A 35 -5.27 -10.84 2.99
N PRO A 36 -6.17 -11.54 3.71
CA PRO A 36 -7.32 -12.18 3.09
C PRO A 36 -8.22 -11.12 2.43
N PRO A 37 -9.20 -11.49 1.59
CA PRO A 37 -10.10 -10.54 0.94
C PRO A 37 -10.69 -9.55 1.94
N THR A 38 -10.34 -8.26 1.79
CA THR A 38 -10.68 -7.21 2.75
C THR A 38 -10.83 -5.86 2.04
N TYR A 39 -11.93 -5.17 2.27
CA TYR A 39 -12.09 -3.76 1.90
C TYR A 39 -11.77 -2.88 3.10
N THR A 40 -10.92 -1.89 2.92
CA THR A 40 -10.61 -0.92 3.98
C THR A 40 -11.17 0.45 3.63
N ARG A 41 -11.98 1.03 4.52
CA ARG A 41 -12.42 2.41 4.43
C ARG A 41 -11.35 3.31 5.04
N GLY A 42 -10.75 4.18 4.24
CA GLY A 42 -9.87 5.24 4.75
C GLY A 42 -10.68 6.44 5.24
N VAL A 43 -10.00 7.40 5.86
CA VAL A 43 -10.65 8.56 6.49
C VAL A 43 -11.39 9.50 5.52
N ARG A 44 -11.25 9.30 4.22
CA ARG A 44 -11.94 10.07 3.17
C ARG A 44 -12.92 9.24 2.36
N THR A 45 -13.27 8.03 2.82
CA THR A 45 -14.22 7.16 2.12
C THR A 45 -15.59 7.79 2.07
N LEU A 46 -16.16 7.83 0.87
CA LEU A 46 -17.55 8.17 0.64
C LEU A 46 -18.35 6.88 0.42
N GLU A 47 -19.55 6.78 0.98
CA GLU A 47 -20.41 5.58 0.84
C GLU A 47 -20.74 5.29 -0.63
N GLU A 48 -20.89 6.32 -1.46
CA GLU A 48 -21.12 6.23 -2.91
C GLU A 48 -19.96 5.59 -3.70
N HIS A 49 -18.78 5.44 -3.06
CA HIS A 49 -17.65 4.74 -3.66
C HIS A 49 -17.73 3.22 -3.47
N PHE A 50 -18.71 2.70 -2.73
CA PHE A 50 -19.09 1.30 -2.80
C PHE A 50 -20.14 1.12 -3.89
N LEU A 51 -19.79 0.47 -5.00
CA LEU A 51 -20.67 0.16 -6.13
C LEU A 51 -21.55 -1.05 -5.84
N VAL A 52 -21.12 -1.88 -4.89
CA VAL A 52 -21.87 -3.01 -4.31
C VAL A 52 -22.02 -2.71 -2.82
N PRO A 53 -23.23 -2.85 -2.24
CA PRO A 53 -23.44 -2.65 -0.81
C PRO A 53 -22.48 -3.48 0.03
N PRO A 54 -21.89 -2.93 1.10
CA PRO A 54 -20.87 -3.63 1.92
C PRO A 54 -21.33 -4.97 2.50
N ASP A 55 -22.60 -5.12 2.81
CA ASP A 55 -23.22 -6.35 3.32
C ASP A 55 -23.44 -7.46 2.25
N GLN A 56 -23.22 -7.12 0.98
CA GLN A 56 -23.32 -8.05 -0.15
C GLN A 56 -21.93 -8.45 -0.70
N LEU A 57 -20.85 -7.95 -0.10
CA LEU A 57 -19.48 -8.27 -0.51
C LEU A 57 -19.04 -9.60 0.12
N ASP A 58 -18.42 -10.47 -0.68
CA ASP A 58 -17.78 -11.71 -0.20
C ASP A 58 -16.37 -11.40 0.37
N ALA A 59 -16.28 -10.43 1.27
CA ALA A 59 -15.03 -10.00 1.90
C ALA A 59 -15.33 -9.19 3.17
N VAL A 60 -14.37 -9.13 4.08
CA VAL A 60 -14.50 -8.32 5.27
C VAL A 60 -14.40 -6.82 4.92
N VAL A 61 -15.27 -6.00 5.47
CA VAL A 61 -15.19 -4.53 5.36
C VAL A 61 -14.81 -3.95 6.70
N VAL A 62 -13.74 -3.15 6.75
CA VAL A 62 -13.21 -2.56 7.99
C VAL A 62 -12.94 -1.08 7.83
N ASP A 63 -13.12 -0.33 8.92
CA ASP A 63 -12.69 1.05 9.00
C ASP A 63 -11.20 1.11 9.34
N ALA A 64 -10.45 1.84 8.52
CA ALA A 64 -9.02 2.07 8.69
C ALA A 64 -8.75 3.56 8.86
N ASP A 65 -7.95 3.90 9.85
CA ASP A 65 -7.60 5.29 10.14
C ASP A 65 -6.47 5.85 9.25
N ARG A 66 -6.13 5.12 8.16
CA ARG A 66 -5.19 5.58 7.12
C ARG A 66 -5.77 6.70 6.28
N GLY A 67 -4.89 7.50 5.70
CA GLY A 67 -5.27 8.45 4.65
C GLY A 67 -5.86 7.74 3.42
N GLY A 68 -6.60 8.50 2.63
CA GLY A 68 -7.20 8.00 1.39
C GLY A 68 -8.63 7.51 1.55
N ASP A 69 -9.14 6.92 0.48
CA ASP A 69 -10.48 6.41 0.28
C ASP A 69 -10.54 4.88 0.41
N VAL A 70 -11.68 4.28 0.03
CA VAL A 70 -11.84 2.82 0.01
C VAL A 70 -10.83 2.16 -0.94
N THR A 71 -10.30 1.02 -0.52
CA THR A 71 -9.50 0.13 -1.38
C THR A 71 -9.76 -1.33 -1.04
N TYR A 72 -9.27 -2.21 -1.88
CA TYR A 72 -9.36 -3.66 -1.75
C TYR A 72 -8.00 -4.28 -1.52
N HIS A 73 -7.94 -5.28 -0.65
CA HIS A 73 -6.79 -6.12 -0.36
C HIS A 73 -7.18 -7.58 -0.51
N ALA A 74 -6.28 -8.40 -1.07
CA ALA A 74 -6.45 -9.85 -1.15
C ALA A 74 -5.09 -10.53 -1.39
N PRO A 75 -5.02 -11.88 -1.35
CA PRO A 75 -3.84 -12.63 -1.74
C PRO A 75 -3.32 -12.20 -3.12
N GLY A 76 -2.00 -12.14 -3.26
CA GLY A 76 -1.36 -11.61 -4.47
C GLY A 76 -1.13 -10.09 -4.43
N GLN A 77 -1.46 -9.43 -3.32
CA GLN A 77 -1.10 -8.04 -3.06
C GLN A 77 -0.09 -7.98 -1.92
N VAL A 78 1.11 -7.49 -2.17
CA VAL A 78 2.12 -7.27 -1.13
C VAL A 78 1.83 -5.96 -0.41
N VAL A 79 1.58 -6.05 0.89
CA VAL A 79 1.36 -4.92 1.78
C VAL A 79 2.62 -4.67 2.60
N ALA A 80 3.05 -3.41 2.65
CA ALA A 80 4.15 -2.97 3.50
C ALA A 80 3.68 -1.83 4.41
N TRP A 81 3.67 -2.07 5.73
CA TRP A 81 3.42 -1.03 6.72
C TRP A 81 4.72 -0.61 7.38
N ALA A 82 4.98 0.69 7.41
CA ALA A 82 6.18 1.27 7.98
C ALA A 82 5.84 2.07 9.24
N ILE A 83 6.30 1.57 10.38
CA ILE A 83 6.14 2.21 11.70
C ILE A 83 7.49 2.83 12.04
N VAL A 84 7.74 4.03 11.52
CA VAL A 84 9.03 4.72 11.63
C VAL A 84 8.89 6.09 12.26
N THR A 85 9.95 6.51 12.94
CA THR A 85 10.03 7.86 13.49
C THR A 85 10.30 8.86 12.37
N VAL A 86 9.52 9.93 12.32
CA VAL A 86 9.64 10.98 11.32
C VAL A 86 9.82 12.35 11.98
N ALA A 87 10.27 13.33 11.20
CA ALA A 87 10.42 14.70 11.66
C ALA A 87 9.10 15.25 12.23
N ASP A 88 9.21 16.11 13.22
CA ASP A 88 8.06 16.77 13.83
C ASP A 88 7.69 18.04 13.07
N ASP A 89 7.28 17.85 11.83
CA ASP A 89 6.82 18.92 10.96
C ASP A 89 5.58 18.49 10.15
N PRO A 90 4.79 19.46 9.64
CA PRO A 90 3.56 19.17 8.88
C PRO A 90 3.80 18.41 7.57
N SER A 91 5.01 18.45 7.00
CA SER A 91 5.33 17.79 5.73
C SER A 91 5.77 16.34 5.91
N ALA A 92 6.06 15.91 7.14
CA ALA A 92 6.63 14.59 7.44
C ALA A 92 5.81 13.44 6.83
N GLY A 93 4.48 13.51 6.92
CA GLY A 93 3.60 12.50 6.31
C GLY A 93 3.71 12.46 4.79
N LYS A 94 3.79 13.61 4.12
CA LYS A 94 3.96 13.68 2.65
C LYS A 94 5.34 13.16 2.23
N SER A 95 6.38 13.53 2.95
CA SER A 95 7.75 13.07 2.69
C SER A 95 7.86 11.56 2.88
N HIS A 96 7.17 10.99 3.87
CA HIS A 96 7.12 9.55 4.09
C HIS A 96 6.37 8.83 2.95
N VAL A 97 5.20 9.33 2.53
CA VAL A 97 4.48 8.82 1.35
C VAL A 97 5.40 8.77 0.14
N ARG A 98 6.15 9.84 -0.12
CA ARG A 98 7.09 9.91 -1.25
C ARG A 98 8.16 8.83 -1.18
N ARG A 99 8.74 8.58 -0.01
CA ARG A 99 9.74 7.51 0.18
C ARG A 99 9.15 6.12 -0.07
N LEU A 100 7.92 5.86 0.38
CA LEU A 100 7.23 4.60 0.09
C LEU A 100 6.97 4.41 -1.41
N GLU A 101 6.53 5.47 -2.09
CA GLU A 101 6.31 5.44 -3.55
C GLU A 101 7.63 5.21 -4.30
N GLU A 102 8.72 5.84 -3.90
CA GLU A 102 10.05 5.64 -4.48
C GLU A 102 10.58 4.23 -4.26
N ALA A 103 10.37 3.64 -3.06
CA ALA A 103 10.69 2.24 -2.80
C ALA A 103 9.93 1.28 -3.74
N VAL A 104 8.63 1.51 -3.95
CA VAL A 104 7.82 0.71 -4.89
C VAL A 104 8.32 0.89 -6.32
N ILE A 105 8.61 2.11 -6.77
CA ILE A 105 9.13 2.37 -8.11
C ILE A 105 10.47 1.65 -8.32
N ALA A 106 11.38 1.72 -7.35
CA ALA A 106 12.66 1.03 -7.40
C ALA A 106 12.48 -0.50 -7.43
N THR A 107 11.59 -1.04 -6.59
CA THR A 107 11.22 -2.47 -6.57
C THR A 107 10.75 -2.93 -7.95
N VAL A 108 9.79 -2.22 -8.55
CA VAL A 108 9.22 -2.59 -9.84
C VAL A 108 10.26 -2.50 -10.96
N ARG A 109 11.11 -1.48 -10.97
CA ARG A 109 12.20 -1.35 -11.96
C ARG A 109 13.23 -2.47 -11.84
N ARG A 110 13.54 -2.93 -10.64
CA ARG A 110 14.41 -4.09 -10.43
C ARG A 110 13.78 -5.39 -10.91
N ALA A 111 12.48 -5.55 -10.69
CA ALA A 111 11.72 -6.73 -11.13
C ALA A 111 11.48 -6.75 -12.64
N ASP A 112 11.49 -5.59 -13.29
CA ASP A 112 11.23 -5.41 -14.72
C ASP A 112 12.43 -4.79 -15.47
N PRO A 113 13.57 -5.48 -15.56
CA PRO A 113 14.76 -4.95 -16.25
C PRO A 113 14.57 -4.79 -17.78
N GLN A 114 13.51 -5.37 -18.34
CA GLN A 114 13.19 -5.28 -19.77
C GLN A 114 12.22 -4.13 -20.09
N GLY A 115 11.63 -3.48 -19.08
CA GLY A 115 10.70 -2.38 -19.25
C GLY A 115 9.34 -2.78 -19.83
N LEU A 116 8.87 -4.00 -19.55
CA LEU A 116 7.58 -4.52 -20.01
C LEU A 116 6.39 -3.68 -19.53
N LEU A 117 6.53 -3.08 -18.34
CA LEU A 117 5.51 -2.24 -17.71
C LEU A 117 5.53 -0.79 -18.21
N GLY A 118 6.39 -0.49 -19.21
CA GLY A 118 6.57 0.86 -19.71
C GLY A 118 7.15 1.80 -18.65
N GLU A 119 6.83 3.08 -18.74
CA GLU A 119 7.27 4.05 -17.73
C GLU A 119 6.50 3.83 -16.41
N VAL A 120 7.26 3.54 -15.34
CA VAL A 120 6.74 3.36 -13.99
C VAL A 120 7.13 4.55 -13.13
N GLY A 121 6.14 5.16 -12.47
CA GLY A 121 6.36 6.35 -11.66
C GLY A 121 5.09 6.90 -11.02
N LEU A 122 5.11 8.20 -10.76
CA LEU A 122 3.98 8.94 -10.19
C LEU A 122 3.16 9.61 -11.30
N LEU A 123 1.86 9.69 -11.06
CA LEU A 123 0.93 10.44 -11.91
C LEU A 123 0.46 11.67 -11.13
N GLU A 124 0.66 12.87 -11.70
CA GLU A 124 0.30 14.13 -11.05
C GLU A 124 -1.20 14.18 -10.73
N GLY A 125 -1.53 14.56 -9.49
CA GLY A 125 -2.91 14.59 -9.00
C GLY A 125 -3.46 13.24 -8.53
N TYR A 126 -2.75 12.13 -8.77
CA TYR A 126 -3.21 10.77 -8.48
C TYR A 126 -2.20 10.03 -7.59
N PRO A 127 -2.38 10.00 -6.25
CA PRO A 127 -1.43 9.34 -5.35
C PRO A 127 -1.30 7.83 -5.61
N GLY A 128 -0.10 7.29 -5.31
CA GLY A 128 0.28 5.91 -5.55
C GLY A 128 1.22 5.76 -6.74
N VAL A 129 1.53 4.51 -7.11
CA VAL A 129 2.46 4.20 -8.20
C VAL A 129 1.71 3.65 -9.40
N TRP A 130 2.13 4.08 -10.57
CA TRP A 130 1.47 3.84 -11.85
C TRP A 130 2.45 3.23 -12.85
N ALA A 131 1.96 2.34 -13.71
CA ALA A 131 2.66 1.80 -14.86
C ALA A 131 2.10 2.38 -16.15
N ASN A 132 2.82 2.24 -17.26
CA ASN A 132 2.43 2.73 -18.59
C ASN A 132 2.11 4.24 -18.64
N LEU A 133 2.85 5.06 -17.90
CA LEU A 133 2.59 6.50 -17.77
C LEU A 133 2.48 7.22 -19.12
N ALA A 134 3.31 6.85 -20.11
CA ALA A 134 3.36 7.49 -21.42
C ALA A 134 2.15 7.19 -22.31
N THR A 135 1.36 6.15 -22.01
CA THR A 135 0.28 5.68 -22.89
C THR A 135 -1.06 5.60 -22.17
N ARG A 136 -1.26 4.56 -21.37
CA ARG A 136 -2.48 4.32 -20.61
C ARG A 136 -2.13 4.02 -19.14
N PRO A 137 -1.98 5.06 -18.31
CA PRO A 137 -1.63 4.87 -16.92
C PRO A 137 -2.58 3.92 -16.21
N ALA A 138 -2.02 2.92 -15.53
CA ALA A 138 -2.74 1.98 -14.68
C ALA A 138 -2.10 1.93 -13.29
N LYS A 139 -2.92 2.00 -12.25
CA LYS A 139 -2.45 2.03 -10.87
C LYS A 139 -2.02 0.64 -10.43
N ILE A 140 -0.75 0.48 -10.07
CA ILE A 140 -0.18 -0.77 -9.59
C ILE A 140 0.03 -0.79 -8.08
N ALA A 141 0.10 0.38 -7.42
CA ALA A 141 0.18 0.43 -5.97
C ALA A 141 -0.61 1.60 -5.39
N ALA A 142 -1.29 1.33 -4.29
CA ALA A 142 -1.96 2.32 -3.46
C ALA A 142 -1.09 2.68 -2.26
N VAL A 143 -1.17 3.94 -1.80
CA VAL A 143 -0.49 4.42 -0.61
C VAL A 143 -1.48 5.13 0.31
N GLY A 144 -1.41 4.82 1.60
CA GLY A 144 -2.21 5.48 2.61
C GLY A 144 -1.52 5.38 3.96
N VAL A 145 -1.15 6.53 4.53
CA VAL A 145 -0.44 6.60 5.81
C VAL A 145 -1.19 7.47 6.81
N ARG A 146 -0.85 7.31 8.06
CA ARG A 146 -1.19 8.18 9.18
C ARG A 146 0.08 8.51 9.95
N THR A 147 0.13 9.66 10.59
CA THR A 147 1.15 9.98 11.60
C THR A 147 0.48 10.17 12.96
N GLU A 148 1.11 9.64 13.99
CA GLU A 148 0.62 9.72 15.36
C GLU A 148 1.80 9.90 16.32
N ARG A 149 1.58 10.52 17.48
CA ARG A 149 2.60 10.60 18.52
C ARG A 149 2.52 9.39 19.44
N ASN A 150 3.67 8.80 19.75
CA ASN A 150 3.76 7.77 20.77
C ASN A 150 3.82 8.40 22.18
N THR A 151 3.86 7.56 23.21
CA THR A 151 3.93 8.00 24.63
C THR A 151 5.22 8.74 24.97
N SER A 152 6.28 8.60 24.17
CA SER A 152 7.54 9.35 24.30
C SER A 152 7.55 10.63 23.46
N ASP A 153 6.39 11.07 22.95
CA ASP A 153 6.18 12.28 22.14
C ASP A 153 6.91 12.28 20.78
N HIS A 154 7.37 11.12 20.31
CA HIS A 154 7.91 11.00 18.96
C HIS A 154 6.76 10.86 17.94
N ARG A 155 6.83 11.61 16.84
CA ARG A 155 5.92 11.45 15.71
C ARG A 155 6.32 10.19 14.93
N ARG A 156 5.39 9.26 14.78
CA ARG A 156 5.61 7.99 14.04
C ARG A 156 4.56 7.78 12.97
N THR A 157 4.92 7.01 11.96
CA THR A 157 4.01 6.64 10.87
C THR A 157 3.28 5.34 11.18
N LEU A 158 2.11 5.18 10.60
CA LEU A 158 1.29 3.98 10.60
C LEU A 158 0.80 3.71 9.19
N HIS A 159 0.47 2.45 8.90
CA HIS A 159 0.10 1.96 7.57
C HIS A 159 1.23 2.13 6.56
N GLY A 160 0.91 2.19 5.26
CA GLY A 160 1.95 2.24 4.24
C GLY A 160 1.44 2.09 2.82
N VAL A 161 1.94 1.09 2.10
CA VAL A 161 1.70 0.87 0.68
C VAL A 161 1.19 -0.55 0.44
N ALA A 162 0.39 -0.72 -0.62
CA ALA A 162 -0.09 -2.00 -1.10
C ALA A 162 0.21 -2.11 -2.61
N LEU A 163 1.08 -3.04 -2.99
CA LEU A 163 1.53 -3.29 -4.36
C LEU A 163 0.81 -4.51 -4.94
N ASN A 164 0.09 -4.31 -6.02
CA ASN A 164 -0.64 -5.36 -6.74
C ASN A 164 0.35 -6.21 -7.55
N VAL A 165 0.64 -7.42 -7.11
CA VAL A 165 1.55 -8.34 -7.79
C VAL A 165 0.78 -9.29 -8.69
N ASP A 166 -0.05 -10.14 -8.11
CA ASP A 166 -0.88 -11.16 -8.80
C ASP A 166 -2.29 -11.26 -8.19
N ILE A 167 -2.76 -10.17 -7.62
CA ILE A 167 -4.08 -10.07 -7.01
C ILE A 167 -5.19 -10.23 -8.06
N ASP A 168 -6.28 -10.91 -7.67
CA ASP A 168 -7.51 -10.90 -8.45
C ASP A 168 -8.10 -9.47 -8.47
N LEU A 169 -8.14 -8.88 -9.66
CA LEU A 169 -8.61 -7.51 -9.86
C LEU A 169 -10.13 -7.36 -9.82
N ASP A 170 -10.88 -8.46 -9.86
CA ASP A 170 -12.35 -8.40 -9.85
C ASP A 170 -12.90 -7.79 -8.54
N GLY A 171 -12.20 -7.97 -7.42
CA GLY A 171 -12.56 -7.31 -6.16
C GLY A 171 -12.58 -5.78 -6.24
N PHE A 172 -11.78 -5.16 -7.10
CA PHE A 172 -11.81 -3.70 -7.29
C PHE A 172 -13.06 -3.22 -8.04
N ARG A 173 -13.81 -4.08 -8.75
CA ARG A 173 -15.03 -3.71 -9.47
C ARG A 173 -16.21 -3.36 -8.55
N ALA A 174 -16.12 -3.77 -7.30
CA ALA A 174 -17.16 -3.48 -6.30
C ALA A 174 -17.06 -2.07 -5.69
N ILE A 175 -16.00 -1.33 -6.03
CA ILE A 175 -15.71 0.00 -5.47
C ILE A 175 -15.24 0.98 -6.54
N VAL A 176 -15.18 2.27 -6.20
CA VAL A 176 -14.38 3.28 -6.90
C VAL A 176 -13.01 3.33 -6.22
N PRO A 177 -11.97 2.64 -6.74
CA PRO A 177 -10.73 2.45 -6.02
C PRO A 177 -10.03 3.77 -5.71
N CYS A 178 -9.76 4.05 -4.45
CA CYS A 178 -9.14 5.30 -3.99
C CYS A 178 -9.90 6.57 -4.40
N GLY A 179 -11.19 6.48 -4.73
CA GLY A 179 -11.99 7.59 -5.26
C GLY A 179 -11.58 8.03 -6.68
N ILE A 180 -10.98 7.16 -7.47
CA ILE A 180 -10.47 7.46 -8.83
C ILE A 180 -11.29 6.66 -9.85
N PRO A 181 -12.35 7.25 -10.45
CA PRO A 181 -13.25 6.51 -11.33
C PRO A 181 -12.74 6.37 -12.78
N ASP A 182 -11.79 7.22 -13.19
CA ASP A 182 -11.36 7.39 -14.58
C ASP A 182 -10.04 6.68 -14.94
N LYS A 183 -9.43 5.97 -14.00
CA LYS A 183 -8.17 5.27 -14.19
C LYS A 183 -8.26 3.80 -13.78
N PRO A 184 -7.71 2.88 -14.59
CA PRO A 184 -7.71 1.46 -14.25
C PRO A 184 -6.74 1.14 -13.13
N VAL A 185 -7.06 0.08 -12.38
CA VAL A 185 -6.14 -0.64 -11.50
C VAL A 185 -5.56 -1.82 -12.28
N ALA A 186 -4.30 -2.13 -12.05
CA ALA A 186 -3.62 -3.28 -12.63
C ALA A 186 -2.76 -3.98 -11.58
N SER A 187 -2.34 -5.22 -11.87
CA SER A 187 -1.29 -5.94 -11.16
C SER A 187 -0.08 -6.13 -12.07
N LEU A 188 1.08 -6.43 -11.50
CA LEU A 188 2.30 -6.66 -12.26
C LEU A 188 2.09 -7.80 -13.27
N THR A 189 1.45 -8.90 -12.84
CA THR A 189 1.17 -10.05 -13.71
C THR A 189 0.13 -9.75 -14.78
N SER A 190 -0.90 -8.95 -14.48
CA SER A 190 -1.91 -8.53 -15.48
C SER A 190 -1.31 -7.67 -16.60
N LEU A 191 -0.18 -7.03 -16.34
CA LEU A 191 0.61 -6.25 -17.31
C LEU A 191 1.69 -7.06 -18.02
N GLY A 192 1.79 -8.37 -17.72
CA GLY A 192 2.68 -9.32 -18.40
C GLY A 192 3.99 -9.62 -17.69
N LEU A 193 4.25 -9.04 -16.52
CA LEU A 193 5.44 -9.37 -15.74
C LEU A 193 5.29 -10.74 -15.07
N ARG A 194 6.32 -11.58 -15.14
CA ARG A 194 6.32 -12.91 -14.51
C ARG A 194 7.10 -12.87 -13.21
N VAL A 195 6.39 -12.64 -12.12
CA VAL A 195 6.95 -12.51 -10.76
C VAL A 195 6.00 -13.15 -9.74
N THR A 196 6.53 -13.48 -8.58
CA THR A 196 5.76 -13.97 -7.43
C THR A 196 5.67 -12.90 -6.34
N SER A 197 4.64 -12.99 -5.48
CA SER A 197 4.53 -12.10 -4.32
C SER A 197 5.76 -12.19 -3.41
N VAL A 198 6.34 -13.38 -3.23
CA VAL A 198 7.52 -13.57 -2.37
C VAL A 198 8.75 -12.85 -2.93
N GLU A 199 8.99 -12.92 -4.25
CA GLU A 199 10.09 -12.16 -4.88
C GLU A 199 9.91 -10.67 -4.71
N ILE A 200 8.72 -10.16 -4.97
CA ILE A 200 8.41 -8.73 -4.84
C ILE A 200 8.46 -8.27 -3.39
N GLU A 201 7.98 -9.07 -2.45
CA GLU A 201 8.05 -8.78 -1.01
C GLU A 201 9.49 -8.61 -0.54
N ASN A 202 10.40 -9.49 -0.97
CA ASN A 202 11.82 -9.40 -0.64
C ASN A 202 12.45 -8.13 -1.24
N LEU A 203 12.22 -7.87 -2.53
CA LEU A 203 12.73 -6.68 -3.21
C LEU A 203 12.21 -5.39 -2.55
N LEU A 204 10.90 -5.34 -2.26
CA LEU A 204 10.28 -4.18 -1.60
C LEU A 204 10.86 -3.95 -0.21
N GLY A 205 11.11 -5.03 0.55
CA GLY A 205 11.76 -4.94 1.85
C GLY A 205 13.16 -4.34 1.77
N GLU A 206 13.97 -4.74 0.79
CA GLU A 206 15.31 -4.17 0.56
C GLU A 206 15.26 -2.69 0.17
N GLU A 207 14.33 -2.30 -0.71
CA GLU A 207 14.17 -0.91 -1.12
C GLU A 207 13.68 -0.03 0.05
N LEU A 208 12.78 -0.55 0.89
CA LEU A 208 12.32 0.16 2.09
C LEU A 208 13.45 0.36 3.12
N ASP A 209 14.33 -0.64 3.30
CA ASP A 209 15.52 -0.48 4.16
C ASP A 209 16.46 0.63 3.67
N SER A 210 16.48 0.88 2.34
CA SER A 210 17.30 1.93 1.73
C SER A 210 16.66 3.31 1.82
N GLN A 211 15.33 3.40 1.84
CA GLN A 211 14.57 4.65 1.78
C GLN A 211 14.17 5.19 3.16
N LEU A 212 14.08 4.34 4.18
CA LEU A 212 13.58 4.68 5.52
C LEU A 212 14.68 4.77 6.56
#